data_049ccf2df86c46038c190cd52282c46e
#
_entry.id   049ccf2df86c46038c190cd52282c46e
#
_cell.length_a   1.000
_cell.length_b   1.000
_cell.length_c   1.000
_cell.angle_alpha   90.00
_cell.angle_beta   90.00
_cell.angle_gamma   90.00
#
_symmetry.space_group_name_H-M   'P 1'
#
loop_
_entity.id
_entity.type
_entity.pdbx_description
1 polymer ?
#
loop_
_entity_poly.entity_id
_entity_poly.type
_entity_poly.pdbx_seq_one_letter_code
_entity_poly.pdbx_strand_id
1 'polypeptide(L)'
;KSKIKYKNSCVYTGSLFKGKGIELILKIAKKMKEFNFYVYGDISTTSDLIINECIKQKNLKLLGHVSYSQIPKILKSHKIILMPYSNKVFGNHKHANLSNYMSPLKLFDYLAAGRVIIASKNRSYLHILKNNNNSILCSSLKPDQWISSINKISSNSLNFKKFQKNSLKTAKLFTWQSRINKIVKFI
;
A
#
# COMPACT_ATOMS: atom_id res chain seq x y z
N LYS A 1 -11.50 -5.37 18.22
CA LYS A 1 -11.33 -4.33 17.15
C LYS A 1 -10.04 -3.58 17.42
N SER A 2 -9.05 -3.65 16.52
CA SER A 2 -7.79 -2.92 16.70
C SER A 2 -8.03 -1.41 16.53
N LYS A 3 -7.65 -0.63 17.55
CA LYS A 3 -7.79 0.83 17.56
C LYS A 3 -6.84 1.47 16.55
N ILE A 4 -7.34 2.40 15.71
CA ILE A 4 -6.49 3.22 14.85
C ILE A 4 -5.74 4.21 15.74
N LYS A 5 -4.40 4.10 15.75
CA LYS A 5 -3.53 4.98 16.53
C LYS A 5 -3.29 6.31 15.81
N TYR A 6 -3.10 6.24 14.49
CA TYR A 6 -2.75 7.39 13.66
C TYR A 6 -3.90 7.71 12.69
N LYS A 7 -4.75 8.70 13.02
CA LYS A 7 -5.95 9.03 12.24
C LYS A 7 -5.62 9.69 10.90
N ASN A 8 -4.81 10.74 10.90
CA ASN A 8 -4.40 11.48 9.71
C ASN A 8 -3.06 10.94 9.21
N SER A 9 -3.06 9.69 8.78
CA SER A 9 -1.82 9.05 8.34
C SER A 9 -2.03 8.01 7.25
N CYS A 10 -1.02 7.91 6.41
CA CYS A 10 -0.86 6.86 5.44
C CYS A 10 0.36 6.00 5.79
N VAL A 11 0.29 4.71 5.50
CA VAL A 11 1.41 3.79 5.69
C VAL A 11 1.73 3.01 4.42
N TYR A 12 3.00 2.80 4.19
CA TYR A 12 3.56 1.90 3.19
C TYR A 12 4.49 0.90 3.88
N THR A 13 4.47 -0.36 3.47
CA THR A 13 5.42 -1.39 3.93
C THR A 13 6.01 -2.13 2.74
N GLY A 14 7.31 -2.39 2.74
CA GLY A 14 8.04 -3.20 1.76
C GLY A 14 9.23 -2.49 1.13
N SER A 15 9.95 -3.18 0.24
CA SER A 15 11.15 -2.66 -0.42
C SER A 15 10.90 -1.36 -1.17
N LEU A 16 11.93 -0.51 -1.28
CA LEU A 16 11.89 0.81 -1.91
C LEU A 16 12.55 0.84 -3.30
N PHE A 17 12.70 -0.32 -3.93
CA PHE A 17 13.24 -0.39 -5.31
C PHE A 17 12.50 0.55 -6.25
N LYS A 18 13.19 0.97 -7.29
CA LYS A 18 12.65 1.81 -8.37
C LYS A 18 11.30 1.25 -8.87
N GLY A 19 10.29 2.10 -8.89
CA GLY A 19 8.93 1.73 -9.29
C GLY A 19 8.05 1.20 -8.15
N LYS A 20 8.55 1.05 -6.92
CA LYS A 20 7.73 0.72 -5.74
C LYS A 20 6.98 1.93 -5.17
N GLY A 21 7.31 3.15 -5.63
CA GLY A 21 6.49 4.34 -5.49
C GLY A 21 6.87 5.28 -4.35
N ILE A 22 8.10 5.20 -3.82
CA ILE A 22 8.56 6.16 -2.80
C ILE A 22 8.54 7.60 -3.35
N GLU A 23 8.88 7.80 -4.62
CA GLU A 23 8.86 9.09 -5.29
C GLU A 23 7.44 9.68 -5.34
N LEU A 24 6.43 8.83 -5.54
CA LEU A 24 5.04 9.26 -5.53
C LEU A 24 4.58 9.62 -4.11
N ILE A 25 4.96 8.82 -3.10
CA ILE A 25 4.67 9.14 -1.69
C ILE A 25 5.29 10.48 -1.32
N LEU A 26 6.54 10.74 -1.71
CA LEU A 26 7.21 12.03 -1.47
C LEU A 26 6.45 13.20 -2.12
N LYS A 27 6.03 13.06 -3.39
CA LYS A 27 5.24 14.09 -4.10
C LYS A 27 3.91 14.38 -3.39
N ILE A 28 3.22 13.35 -2.90
CA ILE A 28 1.98 13.50 -2.15
C ILE A 28 2.26 14.18 -0.80
N ALA A 29 3.28 13.75 -0.06
CA ALA A 29 3.65 14.31 1.23
C ALA A 29 4.02 15.80 1.14
N LYS A 30 4.71 16.22 0.07
CA LYS A 30 5.02 17.64 -0.18
C LYS A 30 3.76 18.50 -0.31
N LYS A 31 2.64 17.94 -0.82
CA LYS A 31 1.36 18.66 -1.01
C LYS A 31 0.40 18.54 0.19
N MET A 32 0.55 17.52 1.05
CA MET A 32 -0.37 17.21 2.16
C MET A 32 0.32 17.38 3.52
N LYS A 33 0.58 18.63 3.95
CA LYS A 33 1.37 18.93 5.16
C LYS A 33 0.72 18.46 6.46
N GLU A 34 -0.60 18.39 6.51
CA GLU A 34 -1.43 17.93 7.65
C GLU A 34 -1.53 16.42 7.79
N PHE A 35 -1.03 15.66 6.79
CA PHE A 35 -0.98 14.20 6.81
C PHE A 35 0.43 13.71 7.07
N ASN A 36 0.53 12.66 7.90
CA ASN A 36 1.79 11.96 8.13
C ASN A 36 1.89 10.71 7.27
N PHE A 37 3.06 10.51 6.66
CA PHE A 37 3.37 9.37 5.82
C PHE A 37 4.45 8.51 6.51
N TYR A 38 4.13 7.26 6.75
CA TYR A 38 5.03 6.29 7.40
C TYR A 38 5.45 5.25 6.38
N VAL A 39 6.75 5.14 6.16
CA VAL A 39 7.35 4.23 5.17
C VAL A 39 8.26 3.26 5.90
N TYR A 40 7.90 1.99 5.89
CA TYR A 40 8.68 0.90 6.43
C TYR A 40 9.26 0.08 5.29
N GLY A 41 10.58 0.02 5.19
CA GLY A 41 11.28 -0.71 4.16
C GLY A 41 12.78 -0.47 4.19
N ASP A 42 13.50 -1.30 3.47
CA ASP A 42 14.94 -1.15 3.36
C ASP A 42 15.27 0.08 2.51
N ILE A 43 15.84 1.10 3.14
CA ILE A 43 16.22 2.37 2.51
C ILE A 43 17.40 2.20 1.56
N SER A 44 18.28 1.20 1.76
CA SER A 44 19.43 0.93 0.88
C SER A 44 19.03 0.56 -0.55
N THR A 45 17.75 0.24 -0.75
CA THR A 45 17.19 -0.15 -2.06
C THR A 45 16.76 1.03 -2.92
N THR A 46 16.94 2.27 -2.46
CA THR A 46 16.63 3.49 -3.24
C THR A 46 17.83 4.45 -3.28
N SER A 47 17.75 5.51 -4.08
CA SER A 47 18.86 6.45 -4.24
C SER A 47 18.97 7.42 -3.08
N ASP A 48 20.19 7.85 -2.77
CA ASP A 48 20.48 8.84 -1.73
C ASP A 48 19.75 10.18 -1.97
N LEU A 49 19.59 10.57 -3.23
CA LEU A 49 18.82 11.77 -3.58
C LEU A 49 17.38 11.71 -3.06
N ILE A 50 16.70 10.56 -3.25
CA ILE A 50 15.33 10.38 -2.80
C ILE A 50 15.28 10.27 -1.27
N ILE A 51 16.24 9.59 -0.65
CA ILE A 51 16.35 9.49 0.81
C ILE A 51 16.46 10.89 1.42
N ASN A 52 17.41 11.70 0.92
CA ASN A 52 17.64 13.06 1.39
C ASN A 52 16.41 13.97 1.25
N GLU A 53 15.70 13.88 0.12
CA GLU A 53 14.43 14.60 -0.07
C GLU A 53 13.33 14.13 0.88
N CYS A 54 13.26 12.84 1.18
CA CYS A 54 12.31 12.30 2.15
C CYS A 54 12.62 12.77 3.58
N ILE A 55 13.90 12.81 3.98
CA ILE A 55 14.35 13.27 5.31
C ILE A 55 14.02 14.75 5.52
N LYS A 56 14.19 15.59 4.49
CA LYS A 56 13.81 17.02 4.54
C LYS A 56 12.30 17.23 4.73
N GLN A 57 11.49 16.22 4.43
CA GLN A 57 10.03 16.32 4.47
C GLN A 57 9.50 15.95 5.87
N LYS A 58 9.16 16.96 6.71
CA LYS A 58 8.78 16.81 8.13
C LYS A 58 7.65 15.78 8.38
N ASN A 59 6.71 15.66 7.47
CA ASN A 59 5.55 14.75 7.57
C ASN A 59 5.75 13.40 6.87
N LEU A 60 6.95 13.08 6.38
CA LEU A 60 7.31 11.78 5.84
C LEU A 60 8.40 11.15 6.70
N LYS A 61 8.14 9.93 7.20
CA LYS A 61 9.05 9.21 8.10
C LYS A 61 9.51 7.92 7.43
N LEU A 62 10.81 7.84 7.13
CA LEU A 62 11.47 6.60 6.74
C LEU A 62 11.86 5.85 8.00
N LEU A 63 11.31 4.65 8.22
CA LEU A 63 11.42 3.91 9.48
C LEU A 63 12.23 2.61 9.36
N GLY A 64 12.87 2.43 8.21
CA GLY A 64 13.72 1.28 7.98
C GLY A 64 12.97 -0.05 7.89
N HIS A 65 13.73 -1.13 7.92
CA HIS A 65 13.20 -2.49 7.89
C HIS A 65 12.61 -2.87 9.26
N VAL A 66 11.52 -3.64 9.23
CA VAL A 66 10.88 -4.22 10.43
C VAL A 66 10.63 -5.70 10.21
N SER A 67 10.58 -6.48 11.29
CA SER A 67 10.26 -7.91 11.22
C SER A 67 8.84 -8.14 10.69
N TYR A 68 8.64 -9.24 9.98
CA TYR A 68 7.33 -9.57 9.39
C TYR A 68 6.22 -9.66 10.46
N SER A 69 6.55 -10.14 11.65
CA SER A 69 5.62 -10.24 12.79
C SER A 69 5.06 -8.88 13.23
N GLN A 70 5.75 -7.78 12.98
CA GLN A 70 5.32 -6.43 13.33
C GLN A 70 4.37 -5.83 12.28
N ILE A 71 4.43 -6.29 11.03
CA ILE A 71 3.65 -5.74 9.90
C ILE A 71 2.14 -5.68 10.20
N PRO A 72 1.48 -6.72 10.72
CA PRO A 72 0.04 -6.66 11.01
C PRO A 72 -0.32 -5.55 12.02
N LYS A 73 0.50 -5.34 13.04
CA LYS A 73 0.29 -4.29 14.05
C LYS A 73 0.47 -2.90 13.44
N ILE A 74 1.52 -2.73 12.64
CA ILE A 74 1.81 -1.48 11.91
C ILE A 74 0.63 -1.13 11.00
N LEU A 75 0.23 -2.02 10.10
CA LEU A 75 -0.85 -1.77 9.14
C LEU A 75 -2.17 -1.42 9.86
N LYS A 76 -2.50 -2.15 10.93
CA LYS A 76 -3.72 -1.92 11.71
C LYS A 76 -3.71 -0.61 12.51
N SER A 77 -2.57 0.00 12.76
CA SER A 77 -2.49 1.28 13.48
C SER A 77 -2.80 2.51 12.62
N HIS A 78 -2.82 2.37 11.29
CA HIS A 78 -3.10 3.44 10.33
C HIS A 78 -4.48 3.30 9.69
N LYS A 79 -5.06 4.42 9.21
CA LYS A 79 -6.36 4.41 8.51
C LYS A 79 -6.22 4.01 7.05
N ILE A 80 -5.15 4.42 6.40
CA ILE A 80 -4.92 4.29 4.95
C ILE A 80 -3.59 3.58 4.71
N ILE A 81 -3.63 2.60 3.80
CA ILE A 81 -2.44 1.87 3.32
C ILE A 81 -2.20 2.25 1.87
N LEU A 82 -0.97 2.59 1.53
CA LEU A 82 -0.58 2.96 0.18
C LEU A 82 0.11 1.80 -0.55
N MET A 83 -0.26 1.61 -1.83
CA MET A 83 0.37 0.66 -2.74
C MET A 83 0.67 1.35 -4.08
N PRO A 84 1.66 2.28 -4.12
CA PRO A 84 1.85 3.26 -5.17
C PRO A 84 2.79 2.77 -6.29
N TYR A 85 2.64 1.54 -6.76
CA TYR A 85 3.49 0.98 -7.80
C TYR A 85 3.40 1.77 -9.10
N SER A 86 4.54 2.01 -9.74
CA SER A 86 4.59 2.63 -11.06
C SER A 86 4.27 1.61 -12.17
N ASN A 87 4.13 2.10 -13.40
CA ASN A 87 3.90 1.23 -14.57
C ASN A 87 5.11 0.35 -14.90
N LYS A 88 6.29 0.70 -14.40
CA LYS A 88 7.51 -0.10 -14.47
C LYS A 88 8.00 -0.36 -13.05
N VAL A 89 8.05 -1.62 -12.66
CA VAL A 89 8.50 -2.04 -11.32
C VAL A 89 9.71 -2.93 -11.49
N PHE A 90 10.77 -2.60 -10.79
CA PHE A 90 12.02 -3.35 -10.80
C PHE A 90 12.22 -4.08 -9.46
N GLY A 91 12.97 -5.16 -9.48
CA GLY A 91 13.46 -5.88 -8.32
C GLY A 91 14.97 -5.75 -8.20
N ASN A 92 15.62 -6.72 -7.59
CA ASN A 92 17.10 -6.78 -7.49
C ASN A 92 17.78 -6.79 -8.88
N HIS A 93 17.13 -7.37 -9.89
CA HIS A 93 17.60 -7.33 -11.27
C HIS A 93 17.09 -6.06 -11.94
N LYS A 94 17.98 -5.06 -12.06
CA LYS A 94 17.66 -3.69 -12.51
C LYS A 94 17.06 -3.59 -13.94
N HIS A 95 17.13 -4.65 -14.73
CA HIS A 95 16.73 -4.64 -16.17
C HIS A 95 15.36 -5.27 -16.44
N ALA A 96 14.81 -6.09 -15.54
CA ALA A 96 13.54 -6.75 -15.77
C ALA A 96 12.37 -5.92 -15.21
N ASN A 97 11.43 -5.54 -16.09
CA ASN A 97 10.17 -4.94 -15.67
C ASN A 97 9.20 -6.02 -15.20
N LEU A 98 8.96 -6.09 -13.91
CA LEU A 98 8.12 -7.09 -13.26
C LEU A 98 6.63 -6.68 -13.16
N SER A 99 6.26 -5.49 -13.64
CA SER A 99 4.95 -4.88 -13.36
C SER A 99 3.76 -5.75 -13.77
N ASN A 100 3.89 -6.54 -14.84
CA ASN A 100 2.79 -7.38 -15.34
C ASN A 100 2.77 -8.79 -14.75
N TYR A 101 3.86 -9.24 -14.16
CA TYR A 101 4.05 -10.63 -13.72
C TYR A 101 4.16 -10.78 -12.20
N MET A 102 4.27 -9.67 -11.47
CA MET A 102 4.44 -9.74 -10.02
C MET A 102 3.15 -10.15 -9.31
N SER A 103 3.30 -11.04 -8.34
CA SER A 103 2.27 -11.31 -7.32
C SER A 103 2.73 -10.65 -6.02
N PRO A 104 2.30 -9.41 -5.72
CA PRO A 104 2.78 -8.71 -4.55
C PRO A 104 2.16 -9.29 -3.28
N LEU A 105 2.91 -10.13 -2.56
CA LEU A 105 2.45 -10.79 -1.33
C LEU A 105 1.89 -9.82 -0.29
N LYS A 106 2.47 -8.62 -0.18
CA LYS A 106 1.97 -7.55 0.70
C LYS A 106 0.50 -7.18 0.47
N LEU A 107 -0.05 -7.44 -0.73
CA LEU A 107 -1.45 -7.20 -1.02
C LEU A 107 -2.38 -7.97 -0.07
N PHE A 108 -2.02 -9.21 0.23
CA PHE A 108 -2.82 -10.06 1.12
C PHE A 108 -2.72 -9.59 2.57
N ASP A 109 -1.55 -9.12 3.01
CA ASP A 109 -1.38 -8.47 4.33
C ASP A 109 -2.23 -7.20 4.43
N TYR A 110 -2.25 -6.39 3.37
CA TYR A 110 -3.03 -5.16 3.29
C TYR A 110 -4.54 -5.42 3.38
N LEU A 111 -5.03 -6.42 2.65
CA LEU A 111 -6.43 -6.86 2.71
C LEU A 111 -6.78 -7.39 4.11
N ALA A 112 -5.91 -8.23 4.69
CA ALA A 112 -6.09 -8.81 6.02
C ALA A 112 -6.03 -7.77 7.15
N ALA A 113 -5.33 -6.66 6.94
CA ALA A 113 -5.33 -5.55 7.90
C ALA A 113 -6.69 -4.86 8.02
N GLY A 114 -7.57 -4.99 7.01
CA GLY A 114 -8.89 -4.37 7.00
C GLY A 114 -8.79 -2.84 7.10
N ARG A 115 -7.93 -2.23 6.31
CA ARG A 115 -7.77 -0.78 6.19
C ARG A 115 -8.06 -0.36 4.76
N VAL A 116 -8.22 0.94 4.51
CA VAL A 116 -8.45 1.41 3.15
C VAL A 116 -7.15 1.32 2.37
N ILE A 117 -7.17 0.57 1.28
CA ILE A 117 -6.05 0.45 0.36
C ILE A 117 -6.24 1.45 -0.75
N ILE A 118 -5.28 2.37 -0.92
CA ILE A 118 -5.18 3.21 -2.12
C ILE A 118 -4.00 2.67 -2.93
N ALA A 119 -4.29 2.20 -4.14
CA ALA A 119 -3.32 1.50 -4.98
C ALA A 119 -3.27 2.07 -6.39
N SER A 120 -2.14 1.92 -7.06
CA SER A 120 -2.03 2.17 -8.49
C SER A 120 -2.91 1.22 -9.28
N LYS A 121 -3.39 1.63 -10.45
CA LYS A 121 -3.97 0.69 -11.42
C LYS A 121 -2.84 -0.15 -12.03
N ASN A 122 -2.78 -1.44 -11.69
CA ASN A 122 -1.78 -2.35 -12.25
C ASN A 122 -2.42 -3.71 -12.56
N ARG A 123 -2.20 -4.24 -13.76
CA ARG A 123 -2.83 -5.48 -14.26
C ARG A 123 -2.62 -6.67 -13.36
N SER A 124 -1.45 -6.78 -12.71
CA SER A 124 -1.07 -7.95 -11.90
C SER A 124 -2.00 -8.20 -10.70
N TYR A 125 -2.78 -7.22 -10.26
CA TYR A 125 -3.69 -7.37 -9.11
C TYR A 125 -5.10 -6.76 -9.28
N LEU A 126 -5.47 -6.29 -10.47
CA LEU A 126 -6.84 -5.79 -10.73
C LEU A 126 -7.91 -6.88 -10.62
N HIS A 127 -7.53 -8.15 -10.72
CA HIS A 127 -8.45 -9.26 -10.48
C HIS A 127 -8.81 -9.39 -8.98
N ILE A 128 -7.97 -8.89 -8.06
CA ILE A 128 -8.18 -8.89 -6.61
C ILE A 128 -8.69 -7.55 -6.11
N LEU A 129 -8.00 -6.45 -6.46
CA LEU A 129 -8.38 -5.10 -6.05
C LEU A 129 -9.45 -4.54 -6.98
N LYS A 130 -10.61 -4.24 -6.41
CA LYS A 130 -11.76 -3.67 -7.11
C LYS A 130 -11.98 -2.24 -6.67
N ASN A 131 -11.95 -1.31 -7.65
CA ASN A 131 -12.13 0.12 -7.39
C ASN A 131 -13.49 0.41 -6.73
N ASN A 132 -13.50 1.32 -5.77
CA ASN A 132 -14.65 1.71 -4.97
C ASN A 132 -15.36 0.55 -4.22
N ASN A 133 -14.70 -0.61 -4.11
CA ASN A 133 -15.19 -1.78 -3.38
C ASN A 133 -14.27 -2.13 -2.19
N ASN A 134 -13.13 -2.78 -2.44
CA ASN A 134 -12.13 -3.14 -1.43
C ASN A 134 -10.87 -2.27 -1.50
N SER A 135 -10.79 -1.38 -2.48
CA SER A 135 -9.67 -0.44 -2.69
C SER A 135 -10.10 0.79 -3.46
N ILE A 136 -9.26 1.82 -3.46
CA ILE A 136 -9.35 2.95 -4.39
C ILE A 136 -8.17 2.82 -5.35
N LEU A 137 -8.47 2.86 -6.65
CA LEU A 137 -7.46 2.70 -7.70
C LEU A 137 -7.16 4.05 -8.35
N CYS A 138 -5.90 4.47 -8.28
CA CYS A 138 -5.39 5.73 -8.81
C CYS A 138 -4.38 5.49 -9.94
N SER A 139 -4.18 6.49 -10.79
CA SER A 139 -3.04 6.50 -11.72
C SER A 139 -1.74 6.74 -10.94
N SER A 140 -0.70 5.97 -11.24
CA SER A 140 0.64 6.19 -10.67
C SER A 140 1.29 7.50 -11.14
N LEU A 141 0.77 8.11 -12.21
CA LEU A 141 1.29 9.35 -12.79
C LEU A 141 0.55 10.62 -12.31
N LYS A 142 -0.54 10.46 -11.54
CA LYS A 142 -1.40 11.58 -11.13
C LYS A 142 -1.48 11.72 -9.61
N PRO A 143 -0.51 12.38 -8.94
CA PRO A 143 -0.50 12.55 -7.48
C PRO A 143 -1.80 13.15 -6.92
N ASP A 144 -2.46 14.05 -7.67
CA ASP A 144 -3.69 14.71 -7.22
C ASP A 144 -4.89 13.75 -7.07
N GLN A 145 -4.92 12.65 -7.83
CA GLN A 145 -5.92 11.58 -7.60
C GLN A 145 -5.72 10.89 -6.25
N TRP A 146 -4.48 10.71 -5.82
CA TRP A 146 -4.13 10.14 -4.52
C TRP A 146 -4.52 11.08 -3.39
N ILE A 147 -4.21 12.36 -3.53
CA ILE A 147 -4.55 13.41 -2.56
C ILE A 147 -6.06 13.48 -2.38
N SER A 148 -6.83 13.58 -3.48
CA SER A 148 -8.29 13.58 -3.44
C SER A 148 -8.85 12.31 -2.76
N SER A 149 -8.28 11.14 -3.06
CA SER A 149 -8.69 9.87 -2.45
C SER A 149 -8.40 9.81 -0.96
N ILE A 150 -7.24 10.30 -0.51
CA ILE A 150 -6.86 10.39 0.90
C ILE A 150 -7.83 11.30 1.64
N ASN A 151 -8.11 12.48 1.12
CA ASN A 151 -9.04 13.44 1.70
C ASN A 151 -10.45 12.86 1.82
N LYS A 152 -10.96 12.24 0.76
CA LYS A 152 -12.28 11.58 0.75
C LYS A 152 -12.43 10.51 1.84
N ILE A 153 -11.38 9.72 2.08
CA ILE A 153 -11.41 8.67 3.11
C ILE A 153 -11.26 9.28 4.51
N SER A 154 -10.52 10.34 4.65
CA SER A 154 -10.29 10.99 5.94
C SER A 154 -11.53 11.68 6.48
N SER A 155 -12.29 12.32 5.61
CA SER A 155 -13.52 13.06 5.95
C SER A 155 -14.75 12.16 6.12
N ASN A 156 -14.77 10.95 5.55
CA ASN A 156 -15.98 10.11 5.53
C ASN A 156 -15.78 8.74 6.21
N SER A 157 -16.40 8.59 7.40
CA SER A 157 -16.34 7.36 8.19
C SER A 157 -17.13 6.18 7.60
N LEU A 158 -18.23 6.45 6.89
CA LEU A 158 -19.06 5.40 6.27
C LEU A 158 -18.31 4.70 5.14
N ASN A 159 -17.60 5.47 4.31
CA ASN A 159 -16.74 4.91 3.27
C ASN A 159 -15.65 4.03 3.89
N PHE A 160 -15.03 4.45 5.00
CA PHE A 160 -14.03 3.66 5.69
C PHE A 160 -14.57 2.28 6.11
N LYS A 161 -15.74 2.20 6.74
CA LYS A 161 -16.37 0.94 7.17
C LYS A 161 -16.66 0.01 6.00
N LYS A 162 -17.14 0.55 4.87
CA LYS A 162 -17.37 -0.21 3.63
C LYS A 162 -16.08 -0.88 3.13
N PHE A 163 -15.02 -0.10 2.96
CA PHE A 163 -13.73 -0.62 2.49
C PHE A 163 -13.15 -1.65 3.44
N GLN A 164 -13.21 -1.41 4.76
CA GLN A 164 -12.76 -2.34 5.78
C GLN A 164 -13.46 -3.70 5.66
N LYS A 165 -14.80 -3.70 5.60
CA LYS A 165 -15.61 -4.93 5.45
C LYS A 165 -15.23 -5.70 4.19
N ASN A 166 -15.12 -5.00 3.06
CA ASN A 166 -14.86 -5.63 1.77
C ASN A 166 -13.42 -6.13 1.65
N SER A 167 -12.42 -5.41 2.19
CA SER A 167 -11.04 -5.88 2.25
C SER A 167 -10.93 -7.18 3.05
N LEU A 168 -11.52 -7.24 4.25
CA LEU A 168 -11.53 -8.45 5.07
C LEU A 168 -12.26 -9.61 4.39
N LYS A 169 -13.40 -9.35 3.72
CA LYS A 169 -14.12 -10.37 2.94
C LYS A 169 -13.23 -10.92 1.82
N THR A 170 -12.54 -10.04 1.10
CA THR A 170 -11.63 -10.44 0.03
C THR A 170 -10.45 -11.25 0.58
N ALA A 171 -9.84 -10.84 1.71
CA ALA A 171 -8.72 -11.56 2.32
C ALA A 171 -9.04 -13.02 2.61
N LYS A 172 -10.27 -13.31 3.09
CA LYS A 172 -10.72 -14.67 3.39
C LYS A 172 -10.71 -15.61 2.17
N LEU A 173 -10.82 -15.08 0.96
CA LEU A 173 -10.79 -15.86 -0.28
C LEU A 173 -9.37 -16.32 -0.67
N PHE A 174 -8.34 -15.68 -0.10
CA PHE A 174 -6.94 -15.90 -0.44
C PHE A 174 -6.11 -16.45 0.73
N THR A 175 -6.73 -17.20 1.64
CA THR A 175 -6.02 -17.92 2.69
C THR A 175 -5.34 -19.17 2.12
N TRP A 176 -4.31 -19.66 2.81
CA TRP A 176 -3.67 -20.94 2.48
C TRP A 176 -4.67 -22.09 2.47
N GLN A 177 -5.60 -22.12 3.44
CA GLN A 177 -6.67 -23.13 3.48
C GLN A 177 -7.55 -23.06 2.23
N SER A 178 -7.97 -21.84 1.81
CA SER A 178 -8.75 -21.68 0.58
C SER A 178 -8.00 -22.15 -0.66
N ARG A 179 -6.69 -21.96 -0.70
CA ARG A 179 -5.83 -22.41 -1.80
C ARG A 179 -5.72 -23.95 -1.83
N ILE A 180 -5.44 -24.57 -0.68
CA ILE A 180 -5.36 -26.02 -0.55
C ILE A 180 -6.68 -26.66 -0.97
N ASN A 181 -7.81 -26.19 -0.46
CA ASN A 181 -9.13 -26.69 -0.79
C ASN A 181 -9.46 -26.62 -2.30
N LYS A 182 -8.91 -25.62 -3.00
CA LYS A 182 -9.04 -25.53 -4.46
C LYS A 182 -8.20 -26.60 -5.17
N ILE A 183 -6.95 -26.80 -4.74
CA ILE A 183 -6.04 -27.78 -5.36
C ILE A 183 -6.60 -29.19 -5.19
N VAL A 184 -7.01 -29.56 -3.98
CA VAL A 184 -7.57 -30.89 -3.67
C VAL A 184 -8.84 -31.20 -4.46
N LYS A 185 -9.59 -30.19 -4.91
CA LYS A 185 -10.77 -30.40 -5.78
C LYS A 185 -10.43 -30.74 -7.24
N PHE A 186 -9.16 -30.58 -7.64
CA PHE A 186 -8.69 -30.92 -8.99
C PHE A 186 -7.93 -32.24 -9.06
N ILE A 187 -7.72 -32.89 -7.91
CA ILE A 187 -7.14 -34.22 -7.77
C ILE A 187 -8.30 -35.22 -7.52
#